data_9f38eab89c8ce22d2b6a0a7276683b7b
#
_entry.id   9f38eab89c8ce22d2b6a0a7276683b7b
#
_cell.length_a   1.000
_cell.length_b   1.000
_cell.length_c   1.000
_cell.angle_alpha   90.00
_cell.angle_beta   90.00
_cell.angle_gamma   90.00
#
_symmetry.space_group_name_H-M   'P 1'
#
loop_
_entity.id
_entity.type
_entity.pdbx_description
1 polymer ?
#
loop_
_entity_poly.entity_id
_entity_poly.type
_entity_poly.pdbx_seq_one_letter_code
_entity_poly.pdbx_strand_id
1 'polypeptide(L)'
;MPDSAHGTNPATAAMCGYEVVNIASGPDGCVDLDSLRSALGDDTAGLMLTNPNTVGIFDKNILEITRLVHEAGGLCYYDGANLNAVMGIVRPGDMGFDCIHMNLHKTFATPHGGGGPGAGAVGCKDFLIPYLPHSALAEEPGHIQVRSFMGNFLVVVRALTYLLTLGRQGIPEAAQNAVLNANYLQEKLRGTFQPAYDRICMHEFVLDLSGLKKETGVSALDVAKSLIDEGIHPPTMYFPLIVHEALMLEPTETEGPEVLDQAAEVLRMLYQRAYDDPEAMHDAPHHMPIGRPDEVKAARHPILRWRKP
;
A
#
# COMPACT_ATOMS: atom_id res chain seq x y z
N MET A 1 11.83 3.71 -11.06
CA MET A 1 10.74 3.60 -10.05
C MET A 1 11.15 4.29 -8.78
N PRO A 2 10.23 4.94 -8.01
CA PRO A 2 10.57 5.47 -6.69
C PRO A 2 11.04 4.35 -5.74
N ASP A 3 11.98 4.67 -4.85
CA ASP A 3 12.48 3.74 -3.81
C ASP A 3 11.42 3.37 -2.76
N SER A 4 10.38 4.19 -2.64
CA SER A 4 9.19 3.93 -1.83
C SER A 4 8.17 3.00 -2.51
N ALA A 5 8.38 2.57 -3.76
CA ALA A 5 7.41 1.75 -4.49
C ALA A 5 7.19 0.39 -3.84
N HIS A 6 5.97 -0.13 -3.94
CA HIS A 6 5.67 -1.50 -3.54
C HIS A 6 6.48 -2.50 -4.36
N GLY A 7 6.98 -3.55 -3.74
CA GLY A 7 7.85 -4.56 -4.37
C GLY A 7 7.24 -5.27 -5.60
N THR A 8 5.92 -5.25 -5.75
CA THR A 8 5.23 -5.78 -6.94
C THR A 8 5.60 -5.01 -8.21
N ASN A 9 5.81 -3.71 -8.14
CA ASN A 9 6.12 -2.88 -9.30
C ASN A 9 7.48 -3.24 -9.92
N PRO A 10 8.61 -3.23 -9.19
CA PRO A 10 9.89 -3.67 -9.74
C PRO A 10 9.89 -5.13 -10.16
N ALA A 11 9.21 -6.02 -9.41
CA ALA A 11 9.10 -7.43 -9.77
C ALA A 11 8.36 -7.62 -11.11
N THR A 12 7.29 -6.87 -11.34
CA THR A 12 6.52 -6.91 -12.59
C THR A 12 7.34 -6.39 -13.76
N ALA A 13 8.05 -5.28 -13.59
CA ALA A 13 8.92 -4.73 -14.64
C ALA A 13 10.04 -5.72 -15.01
N ALA A 14 10.71 -6.31 -14.03
CA ALA A 14 11.74 -7.32 -14.26
C ALA A 14 11.19 -8.58 -14.96
N MET A 15 9.98 -9.03 -14.57
CA MET A 15 9.30 -10.17 -15.21
C MET A 15 8.93 -9.87 -16.68
N CYS A 16 8.66 -8.61 -17.00
CA CYS A 16 8.44 -8.16 -18.38
C CYS A 16 9.73 -7.90 -19.18
N GLY A 17 10.89 -8.14 -18.58
CA GLY A 17 12.20 -8.00 -19.27
C GLY A 17 12.80 -6.59 -19.19
N TYR A 18 12.27 -5.71 -18.35
CA TYR A 18 12.82 -4.37 -18.16
C TYR A 18 13.85 -4.34 -17.03
N GLU A 19 14.84 -3.48 -17.19
CA GLU A 19 15.73 -3.12 -16.10
C GLU A 19 15.06 -2.08 -15.18
N VAL A 20 15.28 -2.23 -13.88
CA VAL A 20 14.68 -1.35 -12.88
C VAL A 20 15.73 -0.37 -12.34
N VAL A 21 15.49 0.91 -12.55
CA VAL A 21 16.28 2.00 -11.98
C VAL A 21 15.51 2.61 -10.83
N ASN A 22 16.12 2.64 -9.63
CA ASN A 22 15.53 3.26 -8.45
C ASN A 22 15.76 4.76 -8.45
N ILE A 23 14.69 5.52 -8.20
CA ILE A 23 14.70 6.97 -8.04
C ILE A 23 14.57 7.29 -6.56
N ALA A 24 15.48 8.09 -6.02
CA ALA A 24 15.49 8.45 -4.62
C ALA A 24 14.27 9.29 -4.24
N SER A 25 13.82 9.13 -2.99
CA SER A 25 12.89 10.05 -2.34
C SER A 25 13.65 11.23 -1.72
N GLY A 26 13.09 12.43 -1.84
CA GLY A 26 13.60 13.61 -1.16
C GLY A 26 13.27 13.59 0.35
N PRO A 27 13.79 14.57 1.09
CA PRO A 27 13.57 14.67 2.54
C PRO A 27 12.10 14.94 2.91
N ASP A 28 11.30 15.36 1.95
CA ASP A 28 9.84 15.54 2.11
C ASP A 28 9.02 14.30 1.72
N GLY A 29 9.67 13.19 1.39
CA GLY A 29 9.04 11.93 0.99
C GLY A 29 8.47 11.91 -0.43
N CYS A 30 8.66 12.99 -1.20
CA CYS A 30 8.29 13.04 -2.61
C CYS A 30 9.44 12.52 -3.49
N VAL A 31 9.17 12.25 -4.76
CA VAL A 31 10.19 11.88 -5.74
C VAL A 31 11.22 13.01 -5.89
N ASP A 32 12.51 12.69 -5.78
CA ASP A 32 13.58 13.61 -6.07
C ASP A 32 13.66 13.85 -7.59
N LEU A 33 13.35 15.08 -8.02
CA LEU A 33 13.31 15.43 -9.45
C LEU A 33 14.67 15.39 -10.12
N ASP A 34 15.76 15.66 -9.40
CA ASP A 34 17.10 15.62 -9.97
C ASP A 34 17.56 14.17 -10.14
N SER A 35 17.24 13.30 -9.19
CA SER A 35 17.39 11.86 -9.33
C SER A 35 16.61 11.33 -10.52
N LEU A 36 15.33 11.75 -10.67
CA LEU A 36 14.52 11.38 -11.82
C LEU A 36 15.13 11.84 -13.14
N ARG A 37 15.50 13.13 -13.27
CA ARG A 37 16.09 13.66 -14.51
C ARG A 37 17.38 12.95 -14.89
N SER A 38 18.21 12.59 -13.92
CA SER A 38 19.48 11.89 -14.18
C SER A 38 19.29 10.44 -14.65
N ALA A 39 18.14 9.85 -14.36
CA ALA A 39 17.81 8.46 -14.73
C ALA A 39 17.03 8.35 -16.04
N LEU A 40 16.52 9.46 -16.59
CA LEU A 40 15.77 9.48 -17.85
C LEU A 40 16.71 9.53 -19.04
N GLY A 41 16.41 8.74 -20.08
CA GLY A 41 17.17 8.67 -21.32
C GLY A 41 16.35 8.06 -22.46
N ASP A 42 16.96 7.90 -23.61
CA ASP A 42 16.33 7.36 -24.84
C ASP A 42 15.85 5.90 -24.70
N ASP A 43 16.33 5.20 -23.68
CA ASP A 43 15.96 3.83 -23.34
C ASP A 43 14.90 3.74 -22.21
N THR A 44 14.36 4.88 -21.78
CA THR A 44 13.33 4.92 -20.74
C THR A 44 12.01 4.33 -21.26
N ALA A 45 11.64 3.14 -20.78
CA ALA A 45 10.36 2.52 -21.10
C ALA A 45 9.18 3.20 -20.36
N GLY A 46 9.38 3.62 -19.13
CA GLY A 46 8.35 4.31 -18.35
C GLY A 46 8.62 4.40 -16.87
N LEU A 47 7.66 4.96 -16.16
CA LEU A 47 7.63 5.10 -14.71
C LEU A 47 6.40 4.39 -14.13
N MET A 48 6.60 3.52 -13.13
CA MET A 48 5.52 3.00 -12.29
C MET A 48 5.54 3.73 -10.95
N LEU A 49 4.43 4.34 -10.58
CA LEU A 49 4.33 5.20 -9.39
C LEU A 49 2.95 5.10 -8.76
N THR A 50 2.91 5.17 -7.43
CA THR A 50 1.71 5.33 -6.61
C THR A 50 1.62 6.79 -6.14
N ASN A 51 0.46 7.41 -6.25
CA ASN A 51 0.24 8.75 -5.71
C ASN A 51 -1.16 8.87 -5.08
N PRO A 52 -1.30 8.96 -3.74
CA PRO A 52 -0.23 9.09 -2.73
C PRO A 52 0.71 7.89 -2.71
N ASN A 53 1.96 8.12 -2.29
CA ASN A 53 2.95 7.07 -2.18
C ASN A 53 2.77 6.24 -0.89
N THR A 54 3.57 5.19 -0.74
CA THR A 54 3.48 4.23 0.38
C THR A 54 3.92 4.78 1.75
N VAL A 55 4.40 6.00 1.82
CA VAL A 55 4.62 6.71 3.09
C VAL A 55 3.48 7.70 3.40
N GLY A 56 2.37 7.61 2.66
CA GLY A 56 1.17 8.41 2.87
C GLY A 56 1.25 9.84 2.34
N ILE A 57 2.13 10.15 1.40
CA ILE A 57 2.37 11.51 0.91
C ILE A 57 1.92 11.65 -0.54
N PHE A 58 1.10 12.67 -0.81
CA PHE A 58 0.78 13.07 -2.18
C PHE A 58 1.93 13.87 -2.78
N ASP A 59 2.50 13.38 -3.89
CA ASP A 59 3.58 14.06 -4.58
C ASP A 59 3.04 15.30 -5.31
N LYS A 60 3.43 16.46 -4.80
CA LYS A 60 3.03 17.76 -5.34
C LYS A 60 3.58 18.04 -6.75
N ASN A 61 4.64 17.33 -7.12
CA ASN A 61 5.34 17.51 -8.39
C ASN A 61 4.84 16.53 -9.47
N ILE A 62 3.74 15.84 -9.24
CA ILE A 62 3.28 14.76 -10.11
C ILE A 62 3.15 15.15 -11.59
N LEU A 63 2.69 16.36 -11.89
CA LEU A 63 2.57 16.85 -13.27
C LEU A 63 3.94 17.04 -13.93
N GLU A 64 4.94 17.49 -13.18
CA GLU A 64 6.32 17.63 -13.65
C GLU A 64 6.94 16.24 -13.86
N ILE A 65 6.73 15.32 -12.94
CA ILE A 65 7.23 13.95 -13.02
C ILE A 65 6.73 13.27 -14.29
N THR A 66 5.41 13.27 -14.53
CA THR A 66 4.82 12.63 -15.72
C THR A 66 5.24 13.31 -17.02
N ARG A 67 5.36 14.66 -17.02
CA ARG A 67 5.87 15.41 -18.16
C ARG A 67 7.30 15.01 -18.53
N LEU A 68 8.21 14.93 -17.54
CA LEU A 68 9.61 14.52 -17.77
C LEU A 68 9.71 13.12 -18.35
N VAL A 69 8.92 12.17 -17.86
CA VAL A 69 8.90 10.80 -18.37
C VAL A 69 8.39 10.75 -19.81
N HIS A 70 7.32 11.50 -20.14
CA HIS A 70 6.80 11.58 -21.50
C HIS A 70 7.79 12.25 -22.46
N GLU A 71 8.51 13.27 -22.04
CA GLU A 71 9.55 13.93 -22.84
C GLU A 71 10.71 12.98 -23.18
N ALA A 72 11.01 12.03 -22.30
CA ALA A 72 11.97 10.96 -22.56
C ALA A 72 11.38 9.81 -23.42
N GLY A 73 10.11 9.90 -23.84
CA GLY A 73 9.43 8.88 -24.63
C GLY A 73 8.84 7.71 -23.82
N GLY A 74 8.92 7.76 -22.51
CA GLY A 74 8.40 6.74 -21.61
C GLY A 74 6.91 6.89 -21.31
N LEU A 75 6.29 5.84 -20.76
CA LEU A 75 4.90 5.82 -20.31
C LEU A 75 4.78 5.93 -18.78
N CYS A 76 3.66 6.43 -18.31
CA CYS A 76 3.37 6.57 -16.90
C CYS A 76 2.29 5.58 -16.47
N TYR A 77 2.67 4.63 -15.61
CA TYR A 77 1.78 3.64 -15.02
C TYR A 77 1.42 4.05 -13.58
N TYR A 78 0.13 4.18 -13.33
CA TYR A 78 -0.39 4.46 -11.99
C TYR A 78 -0.67 3.15 -11.25
N ASP A 79 0.07 2.92 -10.17
CA ASP A 79 -0.29 1.90 -9.22
C ASP A 79 -1.46 2.41 -8.36
N GLY A 80 -2.66 2.03 -8.76
CA GLY A 80 -3.92 2.34 -8.09
C GLY A 80 -4.37 1.23 -7.16
N ALA A 81 -3.45 0.44 -6.63
CA ALA A 81 -3.75 -0.63 -5.70
C ALA A 81 -4.58 -0.13 -4.50
N ASN A 82 -4.29 1.07 -4.02
CA ASN A 82 -5.08 1.76 -3.00
C ASN A 82 -5.49 3.15 -3.51
N LEU A 83 -6.80 3.38 -3.63
CA LEU A 83 -7.39 4.66 -4.04
C LEU A 83 -8.09 5.37 -2.88
N ASN A 84 -7.97 4.90 -1.65
CA ASN A 84 -8.74 5.38 -0.50
C ASN A 84 -8.62 6.88 -0.27
N ALA A 85 -7.48 7.49 -0.63
CA ALA A 85 -7.30 8.94 -0.48
C ALA A 85 -7.79 9.77 -1.66
N VAL A 86 -7.99 9.18 -2.84
CA VAL A 86 -8.16 9.94 -4.08
C VAL A 86 -9.44 9.60 -4.86
N MET A 87 -10.16 8.53 -4.49
CA MET A 87 -11.37 8.15 -5.22
C MET A 87 -12.44 9.26 -5.18
N GLY A 88 -12.91 9.63 -6.36
CA GLY A 88 -13.87 10.72 -6.51
C GLY A 88 -13.30 12.13 -6.33
N ILE A 89 -12.01 12.28 -5.99
CA ILE A 89 -11.32 13.56 -5.78
C ILE A 89 -10.38 13.88 -6.94
N VAL A 90 -9.51 12.91 -7.31
CA VAL A 90 -8.51 13.08 -8.37
C VAL A 90 -8.63 11.96 -9.38
N ARG A 91 -8.48 12.28 -10.66
CA ARG A 91 -8.40 11.28 -11.72
C ARG A 91 -6.94 11.09 -12.16
N PRO A 92 -6.40 9.86 -12.09
CA PRO A 92 -5.01 9.61 -12.48
C PRO A 92 -4.64 10.07 -13.88
N GLY A 93 -5.56 9.99 -14.84
CA GLY A 93 -5.36 10.52 -16.20
C GLY A 93 -5.09 12.02 -16.24
N ASP A 94 -5.67 12.81 -15.32
CA ASP A 94 -5.45 14.25 -15.22
C ASP A 94 -4.07 14.57 -14.60
N MET A 95 -3.49 13.62 -13.87
CA MET A 95 -2.12 13.70 -13.37
C MET A 95 -1.06 13.29 -14.42
N GLY A 96 -1.47 12.91 -15.63
CA GLY A 96 -0.58 12.52 -16.72
C GLY A 96 -0.34 11.02 -16.86
N PHE A 97 -1.00 10.18 -16.09
CA PHE A 97 -0.84 8.72 -16.21
C PHE A 97 -1.53 8.17 -17.45
N ASP A 98 -0.91 7.16 -18.07
CA ASP A 98 -1.37 6.54 -19.31
C ASP A 98 -2.19 5.27 -19.06
N CYS A 99 -1.88 4.57 -17.98
CA CYS A 99 -2.64 3.41 -17.54
C CYS A 99 -2.66 3.31 -16.02
N ILE A 100 -3.64 2.56 -15.53
CA ILE A 100 -3.90 2.34 -14.11
C ILE A 100 -4.34 0.90 -13.89
N HIS A 101 -3.92 0.29 -12.78
CA HIS A 101 -4.66 -0.82 -12.20
C HIS A 101 -5.33 -0.40 -10.89
N MET A 102 -6.41 -1.08 -10.53
CA MET A 102 -7.15 -0.85 -9.29
C MET A 102 -7.43 -2.19 -8.60
N ASN A 103 -7.17 -2.29 -7.31
CA ASN A 103 -7.50 -3.49 -6.55
C ASN A 103 -8.90 -3.38 -5.94
N LEU A 104 -9.79 -4.29 -6.36
CA LEU A 104 -11.16 -4.32 -5.84
C LEU A 104 -11.19 -4.73 -4.35
N HIS A 105 -10.24 -5.56 -3.94
CA HIS A 105 -10.10 -6.06 -2.57
C HIS A 105 -9.40 -5.09 -1.60
N LYS A 106 -9.15 -3.85 -2.00
CA LYS A 106 -8.69 -2.77 -1.14
C LYS A 106 -9.77 -1.70 -1.04
N THR A 107 -9.81 -0.78 -1.99
CA THR A 107 -10.70 0.38 -1.96
C THR A 107 -12.18 0.06 -2.14
N PHE A 108 -12.55 -1.07 -2.79
CA PHE A 108 -13.92 -1.34 -3.21
C PHE A 108 -14.62 -2.41 -2.35
N ALA A 109 -14.21 -2.60 -1.11
CA ALA A 109 -14.84 -3.42 -0.08
C ALA A 109 -15.09 -4.90 -0.49
N THR A 110 -14.20 -5.50 -1.27
CA THR A 110 -14.30 -6.89 -1.66
C THR A 110 -13.33 -7.79 -0.89
N PRO A 111 -13.59 -9.11 -0.76
CA PRO A 111 -12.69 -10.00 -0.06
C PRO A 111 -11.39 -10.23 -0.85
N HIS A 112 -10.28 -10.44 -0.13
CA HIS A 112 -9.01 -10.95 -0.64
C HIS A 112 -8.75 -12.41 -0.24
N GLY A 113 -9.28 -12.83 0.91
CA GLY A 113 -9.21 -14.20 1.40
C GLY A 113 -7.80 -14.70 1.73
N GLY A 114 -6.88 -13.81 2.10
CA GLY A 114 -5.51 -14.20 2.42
C GLY A 114 -4.69 -14.73 1.23
N GLY A 115 -4.97 -14.23 0.02
CA GLY A 115 -4.34 -14.67 -1.23
C GLY A 115 -5.29 -15.40 -2.19
N GLY A 116 -6.58 -15.38 -1.88
CA GLY A 116 -7.66 -15.92 -2.71
C GLY A 116 -8.39 -14.84 -3.45
N PRO A 117 -9.69 -14.76 -3.57
CA PRO A 117 -10.51 -14.21 -4.64
C PRO A 117 -10.24 -12.74 -5.01
N GLY A 118 -9.01 -12.27 -4.92
CA GLY A 118 -8.62 -10.94 -5.32
C GLY A 118 -8.95 -10.68 -6.79
N ALA A 119 -9.32 -9.43 -7.09
CA ALA A 119 -9.59 -8.99 -8.45
C ALA A 119 -9.13 -7.54 -8.61
N GLY A 120 -8.90 -7.13 -9.85
CA GLY A 120 -8.54 -5.78 -10.21
C GLY A 120 -9.15 -5.38 -11.55
N ALA A 121 -9.22 -4.08 -11.77
CA ALA A 121 -9.57 -3.49 -13.05
C ALA A 121 -8.35 -2.75 -13.60
N VAL A 122 -8.21 -2.75 -14.92
CA VAL A 122 -7.18 -1.99 -15.63
C VAL A 122 -7.87 -0.97 -16.52
N GLY A 123 -7.39 0.26 -16.47
CA GLY A 123 -7.78 1.34 -17.36
C GLY A 123 -6.59 1.90 -18.11
N CYS A 124 -6.77 2.40 -19.31
CA CYS A 124 -5.71 3.04 -20.08
C CYS A 124 -6.26 4.14 -20.98
N LYS A 125 -5.37 4.99 -21.48
CA LYS A 125 -5.68 5.94 -22.54
C LYS A 125 -5.89 5.22 -23.86
N ASP A 126 -6.64 5.85 -24.78
CA ASP A 126 -7.09 5.25 -26.03
C ASP A 126 -5.95 4.70 -26.89
N PHE A 127 -4.80 5.35 -26.94
CA PHE A 127 -3.65 4.90 -27.74
C PHE A 127 -3.06 3.55 -27.27
N LEU A 128 -3.37 3.11 -26.04
CA LEU A 128 -2.94 1.81 -25.51
C LEU A 128 -3.95 0.69 -25.80
N ILE A 129 -5.17 1.00 -26.24
CA ILE A 129 -6.21 -0.01 -26.53
C ILE A 129 -5.71 -1.12 -27.46
N PRO A 130 -4.96 -0.85 -28.56
CA PRO A 130 -4.47 -1.89 -29.44
C PRO A 130 -3.52 -2.91 -28.80
N TYR A 131 -2.98 -2.57 -27.64
CA TYR A 131 -2.00 -3.43 -26.89
C TYR A 131 -2.64 -4.17 -25.74
N LEU A 132 -3.94 -3.97 -25.46
CA LEU A 132 -4.63 -4.67 -24.40
C LEU A 132 -4.79 -6.16 -24.75
N PRO A 133 -4.67 -7.07 -23.75
CA PRO A 133 -4.95 -8.48 -23.97
C PRO A 133 -6.43 -8.69 -24.34
N HIS A 134 -6.69 -9.43 -25.42
CA HIS A 134 -8.04 -9.78 -25.85
C HIS A 134 -8.56 -11.00 -25.10
N SER A 135 -9.88 -11.09 -24.98
CA SER A 135 -10.57 -12.27 -24.46
C SER A 135 -10.38 -13.48 -25.40
N ALA A 136 -10.32 -14.69 -24.84
CA ALA A 136 -10.34 -15.94 -25.62
C ALA A 136 -11.58 -16.09 -26.50
N LEU A 137 -12.61 -15.28 -26.24
CA LEU A 137 -13.86 -15.25 -27.00
C LEU A 137 -13.82 -14.21 -28.14
N ALA A 138 -12.76 -13.42 -28.24
CA ALA A 138 -12.59 -12.46 -29.35
C ALA A 138 -11.99 -13.19 -30.57
N GLU A 139 -12.57 -12.99 -31.73
CA GLU A 139 -12.17 -13.65 -33.00
C GLU A 139 -10.88 -13.09 -33.61
N GLU A 140 -10.28 -12.04 -33.01
CA GLU A 140 -9.11 -11.37 -33.57
C GLU A 140 -7.79 -12.04 -33.15
N PRO A 141 -6.90 -12.41 -34.09
CA PRO A 141 -5.61 -13.00 -33.78
C PRO A 141 -4.61 -11.95 -33.33
N GLY A 142 -3.80 -12.25 -32.33
CA GLY A 142 -2.55 -11.52 -32.11
C GLY A 142 -2.27 -11.06 -30.68
N HIS A 143 -3.15 -11.24 -29.71
CA HIS A 143 -2.91 -10.78 -28.34
C HIS A 143 -2.78 -11.93 -27.34
N ILE A 144 -1.72 -11.88 -26.55
CA ILE A 144 -1.42 -12.89 -25.50
C ILE A 144 -2.43 -12.74 -24.35
N GLN A 145 -3.21 -13.77 -24.10
CA GLN A 145 -4.01 -13.85 -22.88
C GLN A 145 -3.17 -14.39 -21.73
N VAL A 146 -3.16 -13.64 -20.63
CA VAL A 146 -2.48 -14.07 -19.39
C VAL A 146 -3.34 -15.08 -18.63
N ARG A 147 -4.66 -15.06 -18.79
CA ARG A 147 -5.62 -15.88 -18.05
C ARG A 147 -6.75 -16.38 -18.95
N SER A 148 -7.29 -17.57 -18.59
CA SER A 148 -8.37 -18.23 -19.32
C SER A 148 -9.79 -17.78 -18.94
N PHE A 149 -9.94 -16.84 -17.98
CA PHE A 149 -11.24 -16.36 -17.52
C PHE A 149 -11.21 -14.84 -17.23
N MET A 150 -12.40 -14.23 -17.14
CA MET A 150 -12.61 -12.78 -17.10
C MET A 150 -12.56 -12.17 -15.68
N GLY A 151 -11.97 -12.85 -14.70
CA GLY A 151 -11.93 -12.42 -13.32
C GLY A 151 -13.06 -13.01 -12.45
N ASN A 152 -13.04 -12.69 -11.16
CA ASN A 152 -13.99 -13.21 -10.17
C ASN A 152 -15.32 -12.44 -10.24
N PHE A 153 -16.31 -13.00 -10.92
CA PHE A 153 -17.61 -12.35 -11.17
C PHE A 153 -18.27 -11.80 -9.90
N LEU A 154 -18.36 -12.60 -8.83
CA LEU A 154 -19.00 -12.16 -7.59
C LEU A 154 -18.22 -11.03 -6.89
N VAL A 155 -16.90 -10.99 -7.03
CA VAL A 155 -16.07 -9.89 -6.50
C VAL A 155 -16.37 -8.60 -7.27
N VAL A 156 -16.50 -8.68 -8.60
CA VAL A 156 -16.89 -7.52 -9.44
C VAL A 156 -18.29 -7.02 -9.07
N VAL A 157 -19.27 -7.93 -8.90
CA VAL A 157 -20.63 -7.57 -8.48
C VAL A 157 -20.64 -6.88 -7.12
N ARG A 158 -19.83 -7.39 -6.16
CA ARG A 158 -19.72 -6.76 -4.83
C ARG A 158 -19.12 -5.34 -4.92
N ALA A 159 -18.06 -5.17 -5.70
CA ALA A 159 -17.48 -3.85 -5.96
C ALA A 159 -18.50 -2.89 -6.59
N LEU A 160 -19.25 -3.36 -7.58
CA LEU A 160 -20.33 -2.57 -8.20
C LEU A 160 -21.40 -2.18 -7.15
N THR A 161 -21.80 -3.10 -6.29
CA THR A 161 -22.78 -2.83 -5.23
C THR A 161 -22.26 -1.75 -4.28
N TYR A 162 -20.99 -1.82 -3.87
CA TYR A 162 -20.33 -0.80 -3.05
C TYR A 162 -20.40 0.58 -3.73
N LEU A 163 -20.01 0.68 -5.00
CA LEU A 163 -20.04 1.92 -5.76
C LEU A 163 -21.45 2.50 -5.90
N LEU A 164 -22.45 1.64 -6.16
CA LEU A 164 -23.84 2.06 -6.27
C LEU A 164 -24.43 2.50 -4.92
N THR A 165 -24.01 1.87 -3.82
CA THR A 165 -24.45 2.22 -2.46
C THR A 165 -23.92 3.59 -2.04
N LEU A 166 -22.62 3.85 -2.25
CA LEU A 166 -22.03 5.14 -1.91
C LEU A 166 -22.48 6.25 -2.88
N GLY A 167 -22.57 5.93 -4.16
CA GLY A 167 -22.95 6.88 -5.19
C GLY A 167 -21.98 8.05 -5.32
N ARG A 168 -22.43 9.08 -6.05
CA ARG A 168 -21.60 10.24 -6.39
C ARG A 168 -21.11 11.04 -5.17
N GLN A 169 -21.87 11.06 -4.09
CA GLN A 169 -21.56 11.82 -2.88
C GLN A 169 -20.72 11.01 -1.90
N GLY A 170 -21.10 9.76 -1.64
CA GLY A 170 -20.43 8.92 -0.65
C GLY A 170 -19.02 8.49 -1.05
N ILE A 171 -18.70 8.37 -2.36
CA ILE A 171 -17.35 8.00 -2.81
C ILE A 171 -16.30 9.05 -2.40
N PRO A 172 -16.43 10.36 -2.72
CA PRO A 172 -15.48 11.36 -2.27
C PRO A 172 -15.53 11.58 -0.76
N GLU A 173 -16.68 11.42 -0.12
CA GLU A 173 -16.82 11.52 1.34
C GLU A 173 -16.01 10.42 2.05
N ALA A 174 -16.06 9.18 1.56
CA ALA A 174 -15.23 8.09 2.08
C ALA A 174 -13.74 8.42 1.98
N ALA A 175 -13.28 8.95 0.83
CA ALA A 175 -11.89 9.36 0.65
C ALA A 175 -11.48 10.50 1.61
N GLN A 176 -12.32 11.49 1.80
CA GLN A 176 -12.07 12.61 2.71
C GLN A 176 -11.99 12.13 4.17
N ASN A 177 -12.90 11.24 4.57
CA ASN A 177 -12.90 10.67 5.93
C ASN A 177 -11.68 9.79 6.19
N ALA A 178 -11.23 9.00 5.20
CA ALA A 178 -10.00 8.21 5.33
C ALA A 178 -8.78 9.11 5.59
N VAL A 179 -8.66 10.22 4.84
CA VAL A 179 -7.58 11.20 5.05
C VAL A 179 -7.70 11.90 6.39
N LEU A 180 -8.92 12.30 6.79
CA LEU A 180 -9.16 12.94 8.09
C LEU A 180 -8.77 12.01 9.24
N ASN A 181 -9.20 10.74 9.20
CA ASN A 181 -8.93 9.75 10.23
C ASN A 181 -7.42 9.46 10.37
N ALA A 182 -6.70 9.36 9.26
CA ALA A 182 -5.25 9.15 9.29
C ALA A 182 -4.52 10.32 9.97
N ASN A 183 -4.86 11.56 9.59
CA ASN A 183 -4.27 12.74 10.20
C ASN A 183 -4.66 12.90 11.67
N TYR A 184 -5.91 12.56 12.04
CA TYR A 184 -6.36 12.59 13.43
C TYR A 184 -5.55 11.60 14.28
N LEU A 185 -5.41 10.36 13.83
CA LEU A 185 -4.64 9.35 14.57
C LEU A 185 -3.15 9.72 14.64
N GLN A 186 -2.57 10.22 13.54
CA GLN A 186 -1.19 10.69 13.53
C GLN A 186 -0.96 11.80 14.58
N GLU A 187 -1.86 12.79 14.65
CA GLU A 187 -1.76 13.87 15.63
C GLU A 187 -1.92 13.35 17.06
N LYS A 188 -2.84 12.41 17.29
CA LYS A 188 -2.99 11.75 18.62
C LYS A 188 -1.74 11.02 19.07
N LEU A 189 -0.94 10.50 18.16
CA LEU A 189 0.29 9.77 18.48
C LEU A 189 1.52 10.69 18.59
N ARG A 190 1.39 11.96 18.21
CA ARG A 190 2.47 12.96 18.29
C ARG A 190 3.02 13.06 19.72
N GLY A 191 4.34 13.13 19.83
CA GLY A 191 5.04 13.21 21.11
C GLY A 191 5.30 11.85 21.78
N THR A 192 4.65 10.77 21.30
CA THR A 192 4.97 9.39 21.71
C THR A 192 5.75 8.67 20.62
N PHE A 193 5.21 8.68 19.41
CA PHE A 193 5.85 8.06 18.26
C PHE A 193 6.40 9.09 17.30
N GLN A 194 7.46 8.70 16.58
CA GLN A 194 8.05 9.51 15.52
C GLN A 194 7.44 9.08 14.17
N PRO A 195 6.68 9.95 13.47
CA PRO A 195 6.30 9.65 12.09
C PRO A 195 7.55 9.71 11.19
N ALA A 196 7.61 8.85 10.20
CA ALA A 196 8.72 8.83 9.23
C ALA A 196 8.85 10.19 8.51
N TYR A 197 7.71 10.84 8.27
CA TYR A 197 7.64 12.20 7.73
C TYR A 197 6.66 13.02 8.57
N ASP A 198 7.15 14.02 9.29
CA ASP A 198 6.32 14.87 10.18
C ASP A 198 5.61 15.96 9.36
N ARG A 199 4.55 15.54 8.68
CA ARG A 199 3.70 16.42 7.86
C ARG A 199 2.30 15.86 7.74
N ILE A 200 1.37 16.65 7.18
CA ILE A 200 0.03 16.16 6.82
C ILE A 200 0.17 14.97 5.86
N CYS A 201 -0.43 13.85 6.24
CA CYS A 201 -0.50 12.64 5.44
C CYS A 201 -1.81 12.57 4.64
N MET A 202 -1.87 11.64 3.71
CA MET A 202 -3.11 11.27 3.04
C MET A 202 -3.86 10.21 3.88
N HIS A 203 -4.23 9.07 3.32
CA HIS A 203 -5.05 8.04 4.01
C HIS A 203 -4.25 7.14 4.96
N GLU A 204 -2.94 7.21 4.94
CA GLU A 204 -2.03 6.38 5.75
C GLU A 204 -0.81 7.20 6.18
N PHE A 205 -0.13 6.73 7.20
CA PHE A 205 1.17 7.25 7.64
C PHE A 205 2.03 6.12 8.21
N VAL A 206 3.33 6.37 8.25
CA VAL A 206 4.31 5.39 8.73
C VAL A 206 4.99 5.92 9.98
N LEU A 207 5.04 5.10 11.03
CA LEU A 207 5.84 5.35 12.22
C LEU A 207 7.21 4.67 12.06
N ASP A 208 8.27 5.37 12.45
CA ASP A 208 9.62 4.83 12.58
C ASP A 208 9.87 4.40 14.03
N LEU A 209 9.96 3.09 14.27
CA LEU A 209 10.21 2.52 15.57
C LEU A 209 11.69 2.20 15.83
N SER A 210 12.60 2.67 14.99
CA SER A 210 14.06 2.42 15.14
C SER A 210 14.59 2.91 16.48
N GLY A 211 14.12 4.08 16.94
CA GLY A 211 14.46 4.62 18.26
C GLY A 211 14.02 3.72 19.38
N LEU A 212 12.75 3.31 19.39
CA LEU A 212 12.19 2.40 20.38
C LEU A 212 12.97 1.08 20.43
N LYS A 213 13.22 0.47 19.26
CA LYS A 213 14.01 -0.77 19.19
C LYS A 213 15.42 -0.61 19.71
N LYS A 214 16.08 0.50 19.39
CA LYS A 214 17.45 0.76 19.87
C LYS A 214 17.52 0.87 21.39
N GLU A 215 16.50 1.47 22.02
CA GLU A 215 16.48 1.73 23.45
C GLU A 215 15.97 0.54 24.27
N THR A 216 14.99 -0.21 23.76
CA THR A 216 14.28 -1.25 24.51
C THR A 216 14.49 -2.67 23.97
N GLY A 217 14.94 -2.81 22.73
CA GLY A 217 14.98 -4.07 22.01
C GLY A 217 13.67 -4.44 21.32
N VAL A 218 12.56 -3.75 21.65
CA VAL A 218 11.21 -4.04 21.11
C VAL A 218 11.10 -3.59 19.65
N SER A 219 10.81 -4.51 18.77
CA SER A 219 10.69 -4.29 17.33
C SER A 219 9.27 -3.92 16.89
N ALA A 220 9.12 -3.47 15.63
CA ALA A 220 7.81 -3.27 15.03
C ALA A 220 6.94 -4.55 15.04
N LEU A 221 7.57 -5.73 14.88
CA LEU A 221 6.90 -7.03 15.02
C LEU A 221 6.34 -7.25 16.43
N ASP A 222 7.09 -6.89 17.46
CA ASP A 222 6.66 -7.07 18.85
C ASP A 222 5.47 -6.17 19.17
N VAL A 223 5.49 -4.93 18.70
CA VAL A 223 4.35 -4.00 18.83
C VAL A 223 3.12 -4.54 18.07
N ALA A 224 3.31 -5.01 16.83
CA ALA A 224 2.21 -5.57 16.03
C ALA A 224 1.59 -6.82 16.68
N LYS A 225 2.43 -7.69 17.28
CA LYS A 225 1.95 -8.88 18.00
C LYS A 225 1.22 -8.51 19.30
N SER A 226 1.69 -7.50 20.01
CA SER A 226 1.02 -7.01 21.22
C SER A 226 -0.34 -6.36 20.91
N LEU A 227 -0.48 -5.68 19.76
CA LEU A 227 -1.77 -5.12 19.32
C LEU A 227 -2.85 -6.18 19.12
N ILE A 228 -2.48 -7.41 18.73
CA ILE A 228 -3.43 -8.52 18.59
C ILE A 228 -4.07 -8.86 19.93
N ASP A 229 -3.29 -8.86 21.01
CA ASP A 229 -3.80 -9.12 22.38
C ASP A 229 -4.76 -8.04 22.87
N GLU A 230 -4.62 -6.83 22.36
CA GLU A 230 -5.51 -5.69 22.65
C GLU A 230 -6.71 -5.62 21.68
N GLY A 231 -6.89 -6.63 20.83
CA GLY A 231 -8.02 -6.72 19.89
C GLY A 231 -7.93 -5.78 18.68
N ILE A 232 -6.74 -5.23 18.41
CA ILE A 232 -6.49 -4.35 17.26
C ILE A 232 -5.84 -5.17 16.15
N HIS A 233 -6.38 -5.01 14.93
CA HIS A 233 -5.75 -5.60 13.73
C HIS A 233 -4.34 -5.02 13.54
N PRO A 234 -3.30 -5.85 13.47
CA PRO A 234 -1.93 -5.35 13.42
C PRO A 234 -1.67 -4.57 12.13
N PRO A 235 -1.05 -3.39 12.23
CA PRO A 235 -0.63 -2.64 11.06
C PRO A 235 0.41 -3.38 10.24
N THR A 236 0.59 -2.97 8.98
CA THR A 236 1.69 -3.45 8.14
C THR A 236 3.03 -3.02 8.72
N MET A 237 3.94 -3.98 8.87
CA MET A 237 5.28 -3.74 9.43
C MET A 237 6.36 -3.97 8.38
N TYR A 238 7.54 -3.33 8.60
CA TYR A 238 8.72 -3.43 7.73
C TYR A 238 8.47 -3.00 6.28
N PHE A 239 7.46 -2.19 6.06
CA PHE A 239 7.12 -1.61 4.77
C PHE A 239 6.60 -0.17 4.96
N PRO A 240 6.99 0.79 4.08
CA PRO A 240 7.93 0.65 2.96
C PRO A 240 9.38 0.48 3.40
N LEU A 241 10.21 -0.14 2.55
CA LEU A 241 11.59 -0.51 2.88
C LEU A 241 12.52 0.67 3.18
N ILE A 242 12.14 1.87 2.79
CA ILE A 242 12.90 3.10 3.07
C ILE A 242 12.78 3.57 4.54
N VAL A 243 11.85 2.99 5.32
CA VAL A 243 11.67 3.28 6.74
C VAL A 243 12.06 2.05 7.55
N HIS A 244 13.06 2.20 8.41
CA HIS A 244 13.48 1.12 9.32
C HIS A 244 12.45 0.92 10.43
N GLU A 245 12.23 -0.35 10.84
CA GLU A 245 11.21 -0.69 11.86
C GLU A 245 9.87 0.02 11.60
N ALA A 246 9.48 0.05 10.33
CA ALA A 246 8.25 0.69 9.90
C ALA A 246 7.01 0.03 10.50
N LEU A 247 6.08 0.84 10.94
CA LEU A 247 4.71 0.46 11.30
C LEU A 247 3.76 1.38 10.55
N MET A 248 3.06 0.85 9.53
CA MET A 248 2.16 1.63 8.67
C MET A 248 0.74 1.54 9.18
N LEU A 249 0.12 2.69 9.46
CA LEU A 249 -1.25 2.79 9.92
C LEU A 249 -2.16 3.39 8.85
N GLU A 250 -3.25 2.69 8.57
CA GLU A 250 -4.33 3.10 7.67
C GLU A 250 -5.67 2.89 8.39
N PRO A 251 -6.19 3.89 9.12
CA PRO A 251 -7.42 3.72 9.91
C PRO A 251 -8.67 3.53 9.07
N THR A 252 -8.66 3.93 7.81
CA THR A 252 -9.78 3.96 6.87
C THR A 252 -10.91 4.90 7.26
N GLU A 253 -11.92 5.02 6.40
CA GLU A 253 -13.12 5.84 6.63
C GLU A 253 -14.14 5.18 7.58
N THR A 254 -13.98 3.89 7.85
CA THR A 254 -14.95 3.12 8.64
C THR A 254 -14.81 3.31 10.14
N GLU A 255 -13.68 3.86 10.58
CA GLU A 255 -13.41 4.01 12.00
C GLU A 255 -13.96 5.34 12.55
N GLY A 256 -14.72 5.24 13.65
CA GLY A 256 -15.22 6.42 14.37
C GLY A 256 -14.16 7.02 15.30
N PRO A 257 -14.35 8.28 15.76
CA PRO A 257 -13.40 8.97 16.63
C PRO A 257 -13.08 8.20 17.92
N GLU A 258 -14.05 7.51 18.49
CA GLU A 258 -13.89 6.73 19.73
C GLU A 258 -12.96 5.54 19.52
N VAL A 259 -13.05 4.89 18.36
CA VAL A 259 -12.17 3.77 17.99
C VAL A 259 -10.74 4.25 17.75
N LEU A 260 -10.60 5.41 17.10
CA LEU A 260 -9.29 6.04 16.88
C LEU A 260 -8.63 6.49 18.19
N ASP A 261 -9.42 7.03 19.12
CA ASP A 261 -8.94 7.40 20.45
C ASP A 261 -8.47 6.17 21.23
N GLN A 262 -9.26 5.09 21.23
CA GLN A 262 -8.87 3.83 21.84
C GLN A 262 -7.58 3.26 21.21
N ALA A 263 -7.48 3.28 19.90
CA ALA A 263 -6.27 2.82 19.21
C ALA A 263 -5.02 3.63 19.60
N ALA A 264 -5.17 4.96 19.70
CA ALA A 264 -4.10 5.84 20.15
C ALA A 264 -3.68 5.55 21.60
N GLU A 265 -4.65 5.32 22.51
CA GLU A 265 -4.38 4.97 23.91
C GLU A 265 -3.64 3.62 24.02
N VAL A 266 -4.09 2.60 23.28
CA VAL A 266 -3.42 1.29 23.25
C VAL A 266 -2.00 1.41 22.71
N LEU A 267 -1.79 2.12 21.61
CA LEU A 267 -0.45 2.34 21.06
C LEU A 267 0.48 3.03 22.07
N ARG A 268 0.02 4.05 22.77
CA ARG A 268 0.80 4.73 23.82
C ARG A 268 1.10 3.80 25.00
N MET A 269 0.11 3.00 25.41
CA MET A 269 0.31 2.00 26.47
C MET A 269 1.39 0.98 26.07
N LEU A 270 1.36 0.49 24.83
CA LEU A 270 2.38 -0.43 24.33
C LEU A 270 3.76 0.23 24.21
N TYR A 271 3.80 1.50 23.80
CA TYR A 271 5.06 2.26 23.81
C TYR A 271 5.67 2.32 25.22
N GLN A 272 4.87 2.63 26.24
CA GLN A 272 5.33 2.63 27.63
C GLN A 272 5.73 1.22 28.10
N ARG A 273 4.93 0.20 27.75
CA ARG A 273 5.24 -1.20 28.09
C ARG A 273 6.58 -1.66 27.50
N ALA A 274 6.97 -1.14 26.34
CA ALA A 274 8.27 -1.46 25.76
C ALA A 274 9.45 -1.05 26.65
N TYR A 275 9.30 -0.02 27.47
CA TYR A 275 10.31 0.36 28.48
C TYR A 275 10.15 -0.38 29.79
N ASP A 276 8.92 -0.65 30.20
CA ASP A 276 8.63 -1.21 31.54
C ASP A 276 8.79 -2.74 31.56
N ASP A 277 8.37 -3.43 30.50
CA ASP A 277 8.38 -4.90 30.40
C ASP A 277 8.54 -5.36 28.94
N PRO A 278 9.74 -5.21 28.34
CA PRO A 278 10.01 -5.61 26.98
C PRO A 278 9.85 -7.12 26.76
N GLU A 279 10.13 -7.96 27.75
CA GLU A 279 10.03 -9.42 27.64
C GLU A 279 8.59 -9.88 27.38
N ALA A 280 7.60 -9.26 28.04
CA ALA A 280 6.20 -9.55 27.76
C ALA A 280 5.82 -9.21 26.30
N MET A 281 6.42 -8.18 25.72
CA MET A 281 6.18 -7.84 24.31
C MET A 281 6.89 -8.80 23.36
N HIS A 282 8.06 -9.32 23.71
CA HIS A 282 8.74 -10.36 22.92
C HIS A 282 7.97 -11.67 22.88
N ASP A 283 7.23 -11.99 23.92
CA ASP A 283 6.42 -13.21 24.01
C ASP A 283 5.01 -13.07 23.43
N ALA A 284 4.54 -11.84 23.14
CA ALA A 284 3.22 -11.61 22.54
C ALA A 284 3.07 -12.31 21.17
N PRO A 285 1.84 -12.78 20.79
CA PRO A 285 0.56 -12.59 21.49
C PRO A 285 0.33 -13.67 22.57
N HIS A 286 -0.28 -13.26 23.70
CA HIS A 286 -0.56 -14.13 24.84
C HIS A 286 -1.97 -14.74 24.81
N HIS A 287 -2.94 -14.04 24.20
CA HIS A 287 -4.35 -14.38 24.25
C HIS A 287 -4.84 -15.10 22.99
N MET A 288 -3.94 -15.43 22.06
CA MET A 288 -4.29 -16.10 20.81
C MET A 288 -4.05 -17.62 20.89
N PRO A 289 -4.85 -18.43 20.14
CA PRO A 289 -4.64 -19.88 20.09
C PRO A 289 -3.28 -20.29 19.51
N ILE A 290 -2.66 -19.42 18.71
CA ILE A 290 -1.36 -19.63 18.09
C ILE A 290 -0.48 -18.44 18.47
N GLY A 291 0.67 -18.71 19.07
CA GLY A 291 1.72 -17.73 19.34
C GLY A 291 2.54 -17.39 18.08
N ARG A 292 3.83 -17.16 18.26
CA ARG A 292 4.74 -16.87 17.14
C ARG A 292 5.11 -18.15 16.39
N PRO A 293 4.76 -18.29 15.09
CA PRO A 293 5.25 -19.40 14.29
C PRO A 293 6.76 -19.28 14.06
N ASP A 294 7.44 -20.42 13.90
CA ASP A 294 8.84 -20.46 13.44
C ASP A 294 8.89 -20.23 11.93
N GLU A 295 8.92 -18.94 11.54
CA GLU A 295 8.92 -18.50 10.15
C GLU A 295 10.17 -18.96 9.39
N VAL A 296 11.31 -19.03 10.08
CA VAL A 296 12.59 -19.48 9.50
C VAL A 296 12.51 -20.96 9.14
N LYS A 297 11.98 -21.78 10.04
CA LYS A 297 11.76 -23.21 9.78
C LYS A 297 10.72 -23.42 8.68
N ALA A 298 9.63 -22.66 8.70
CA ALA A 298 8.58 -22.72 7.68
C ALA A 298 9.13 -22.38 6.28
N ALA A 299 10.01 -21.37 6.18
CA ALA A 299 10.61 -20.97 4.91
C ALA A 299 11.70 -21.96 4.41
N ARG A 300 12.58 -22.41 5.32
CA ARG A 300 13.73 -23.24 4.96
C ARG A 300 13.43 -24.74 4.88
N HIS A 301 12.48 -25.21 5.66
CA HIS A 301 12.10 -26.62 5.79
C HIS A 301 10.58 -26.80 5.75
N PRO A 302 9.91 -26.42 4.64
CA PRO A 302 8.45 -26.44 4.56
C PRO A 302 7.93 -27.89 4.60
N ILE A 303 6.88 -28.14 5.40
CA ILE A 303 6.15 -29.39 5.41
C ILE A 303 4.98 -29.25 4.43
N LEU A 304 5.15 -29.78 3.21
CA LEU A 304 4.20 -29.58 2.11
C LEU A 304 3.02 -30.59 2.15
N ARG A 305 3.04 -31.56 3.05
CA ARG A 305 1.99 -32.58 3.18
C ARG A 305 1.59 -32.73 4.65
N TRP A 306 0.29 -32.68 4.89
CA TRP A 306 -0.20 -33.05 6.21
C TRP A 306 0.11 -34.53 6.50
N ARG A 307 0.61 -34.80 7.72
CA ARG A 307 0.78 -36.14 8.26
C ARG A 307 0.02 -36.20 9.58
N LYS A 308 -0.72 -37.29 9.79
CA LYS A 308 -1.39 -37.52 11.09
C LYS A 308 -0.29 -37.55 12.17
N PRO A 309 -0.47 -36.81 13.29
CA PRO A 309 0.46 -36.86 14.43
C PRO A 309 0.56 -38.27 15.03
#